data_ddcece92a04e2c127296d2c87af9e768
#
_entry.id   ddcece92a04e2c127296d2c87af9e768
#
_cell.length_a   1.000
_cell.length_b   1.000
_cell.length_c   1.000
_cell.angle_alpha   90.00
_cell.angle_beta   90.00
_cell.angle_gamma   90.00
#
_symmetry.space_group_name_H-M   'P 1'
#
loop_
_entity.id
_entity.type
_entity.pdbx_description
1 polymer ?
#
loop_
_entity_poly.entity_id
_entity_poly.type
_entity_poly.pdbx_seq_one_letter_code
_entity_poly.pdbx_strand_id
1 'polypeptide(L)'
;MTQAAKNARNPIDDTAPERSRPRVMMCPFTNPTNRYIQIQKDLYSSIGYDVVPLSIKGLLKGGLFQLFKPGNILAFHWLEYRPFKRDKGTARLSLTGTLLFAFYCTLMLIGRAKVVYFIHDHAVHDTVGFNRRLSMRIIALVRRLADFRVVHAPDFQAQYNAQYLPHPLYWDVPGQAPATLKKHGERPLFSLLGVIRPYKQIDALLDVWPSECVLSIAGHGTQAYLATLNEIIDKRALRSVVQLDARFLSDAEFAQSIADSDVLILPHTADSMLVSGAFFEAIGRVPLLISRATPFMVSAARKFDNVMLFDDIAELPRIVRSIGESWPAIGRNSGNLAIDEFGWNACRRRYGQFFETVEGHRRDSVEKPVVW
;
A
#
# COMPACT_ATOMS: atom_id res chain seq x y z
N MET A 1 -49.53 -58.22 -12.72
CA MET A 1 -50.03 -56.94 -13.29
C MET A 1 -49.66 -55.85 -12.33
N THR A 2 -48.60 -55.11 -12.54
CA THR A 2 -48.35 -53.80 -11.91
C THR A 2 -47.37 -53.03 -12.78
N GLN A 3 -47.85 -51.95 -13.33
CA GLN A 3 -47.24 -51.08 -14.33
C GLN A 3 -46.25 -50.14 -13.66
N ALA A 4 -44.98 -50.27 -13.93
CA ALA A 4 -43.95 -49.34 -13.46
C ALA A 4 -43.90 -48.10 -14.39
N ALA A 5 -44.31 -46.96 -13.87
CA ALA A 5 -44.23 -45.67 -14.55
C ALA A 5 -42.78 -45.24 -14.79
N LYS A 6 -42.42 -45.08 -16.08
CA LYS A 6 -41.19 -44.43 -16.49
C LYS A 6 -41.28 -42.91 -16.26
N ASN A 7 -40.63 -42.41 -15.21
CA ASN A 7 -40.33 -40.98 -15.07
C ASN A 7 -39.17 -40.64 -16.01
N ALA A 8 -39.47 -40.09 -17.14
CA ALA A 8 -38.48 -39.41 -18.00
C ALA A 8 -38.09 -38.09 -17.32
N ARG A 9 -36.87 -38.02 -16.79
CA ARG A 9 -36.25 -36.73 -16.41
C ARG A 9 -35.90 -36.03 -17.72
N ASN A 10 -36.49 -34.87 -17.95
CA ASN A 10 -36.06 -33.93 -18.97
C ASN A 10 -34.59 -33.56 -18.70
N PRO A 11 -33.71 -33.59 -19.70
CA PRO A 11 -32.38 -33.04 -19.58
C PRO A 11 -32.52 -31.51 -19.36
N ILE A 12 -32.02 -31.02 -18.25
CA ILE A 12 -31.85 -29.60 -18.00
C ILE A 12 -30.94 -29.09 -19.11
N ASP A 13 -31.47 -28.17 -19.89
CA ASP A 13 -30.76 -27.47 -20.95
C ASP A 13 -29.69 -26.55 -20.33
N ASP A 14 -28.47 -27.07 -20.23
CA ASP A 14 -27.32 -26.43 -19.59
C ASP A 14 -26.55 -25.51 -20.55
N THR A 15 -27.28 -24.95 -21.54
CA THR A 15 -26.72 -24.05 -22.57
C THR A 15 -26.98 -22.57 -22.29
N ALA A 16 -26.95 -22.14 -21.03
CA ALA A 16 -26.79 -20.74 -20.79
C ALA A 16 -25.34 -20.34 -21.13
N PRO A 17 -25.09 -19.38 -22.04
CA PRO A 17 -23.75 -18.99 -22.41
C PRO A 17 -23.04 -18.51 -21.14
N GLU A 18 -21.94 -19.16 -20.77
CA GLU A 18 -21.08 -18.81 -19.65
C GLU A 18 -20.71 -17.34 -19.82
N ARG A 19 -21.37 -16.45 -19.07
CA ARG A 19 -21.09 -15.01 -19.15
C ARG A 19 -19.61 -14.84 -18.77
N SER A 20 -18.77 -14.50 -19.74
CA SER A 20 -17.36 -14.26 -19.50
C SER A 20 -17.21 -13.25 -18.37
N ARG A 21 -16.49 -13.65 -17.32
CA ARG A 21 -16.25 -12.80 -16.15
C ARG A 21 -15.75 -11.42 -16.58
N PRO A 22 -16.20 -10.34 -15.92
CA PRO A 22 -15.67 -9.01 -16.17
C PRO A 22 -14.17 -8.97 -15.82
N ARG A 23 -13.42 -8.12 -16.50
CA ARG A 23 -11.96 -8.04 -16.34
C ARG A 23 -11.53 -6.79 -15.62
N VAL A 24 -10.57 -6.96 -14.71
CA VAL A 24 -9.77 -5.86 -14.21
C VAL A 24 -8.41 -5.87 -14.92
N MET A 25 -8.19 -4.90 -15.78
CA MET A 25 -6.90 -4.66 -16.45
C MET A 25 -6.06 -3.74 -15.54
N MET A 26 -5.01 -4.29 -14.96
CA MET A 26 -4.26 -3.64 -13.88
C MET A 26 -2.89 -3.13 -14.31
N CYS A 27 -2.53 -1.94 -13.88
CA CYS A 27 -1.21 -1.33 -14.05
C CYS A 27 -0.75 -0.65 -12.75
N PRO A 28 0.43 -1.02 -12.19
CA PRO A 28 1.33 -2.12 -12.61
C PRO A 28 0.72 -3.49 -12.29
N PHE A 29 1.14 -4.53 -12.98
CA PHE A 29 0.68 -5.90 -12.75
C PHE A 29 1.58 -6.69 -11.79
N THR A 30 2.82 -6.23 -11.61
CA THR A 30 3.79 -6.80 -10.69
C THR A 30 4.53 -5.69 -9.96
N ASN A 31 4.86 -5.96 -8.71
CA ASN A 31 5.77 -5.14 -7.92
C ASN A 31 6.65 -6.09 -7.07
N PRO A 32 7.91 -6.34 -7.46
CA PRO A 32 8.76 -7.33 -6.79
C PRO A 32 9.20 -6.89 -5.38
N THR A 33 9.04 -5.62 -5.04
CA THR A 33 9.47 -5.06 -3.75
C THR A 33 8.31 -4.81 -2.79
N ASN A 34 7.06 -5.05 -3.22
CA ASN A 34 5.89 -4.80 -2.39
C ASN A 34 4.75 -5.75 -2.77
N ARG A 35 4.31 -6.57 -1.85
CA ARG A 35 3.23 -7.56 -2.02
C ARG A 35 1.85 -6.94 -2.26
N TYR A 36 1.67 -5.65 -2.02
CA TYR A 36 0.39 -4.96 -2.18
C TYR A 36 -0.28 -5.27 -3.53
N ILE A 37 0.46 -5.21 -4.64
CA ILE A 37 -0.09 -5.50 -5.97
C ILE A 37 -0.58 -6.94 -6.09
N GLN A 38 0.13 -7.91 -5.50
CA GLN A 38 -0.32 -9.30 -5.50
C GLN A 38 -1.61 -9.46 -4.69
N ILE A 39 -1.66 -8.89 -3.50
CA ILE A 39 -2.86 -8.93 -2.64
C ILE A 39 -4.05 -8.27 -3.34
N GLN A 40 -3.85 -7.16 -4.06
CA GLN A 40 -4.91 -6.52 -4.85
C GLN A 40 -5.44 -7.44 -5.97
N LYS A 41 -4.55 -8.15 -6.68
CA LYS A 41 -4.97 -9.13 -7.70
C LYS A 41 -5.82 -10.25 -7.11
N ASP A 42 -5.34 -10.81 -5.99
CA ASP A 42 -6.04 -11.89 -5.30
C ASP A 42 -7.41 -11.42 -4.78
N LEU A 43 -7.47 -10.19 -4.28
CA LEU A 43 -8.71 -9.55 -3.82
C LEU A 43 -9.71 -9.37 -4.96
N TYR A 44 -9.29 -8.81 -6.11
CA TYR A 44 -10.16 -8.66 -7.28
C TYR A 44 -10.63 -10.02 -7.82
N SER A 45 -9.74 -11.02 -7.85
CA SER A 45 -10.12 -12.38 -8.25
C SER A 45 -11.15 -12.99 -7.30
N SER A 46 -11.01 -12.74 -5.98
CA SER A 46 -11.92 -13.26 -4.95
C SER A 46 -13.34 -12.70 -5.01
N ILE A 47 -13.51 -11.53 -5.63
CA ILE A 47 -14.82 -10.90 -5.88
C ILE A 47 -15.35 -11.11 -7.30
N GLY A 48 -14.74 -12.04 -8.07
CA GLY A 48 -15.30 -12.54 -9.32
C GLY A 48 -14.70 -11.97 -10.59
N TYR A 49 -13.62 -11.18 -10.54
CA TYR A 49 -12.98 -10.62 -11.72
C TYR A 49 -11.85 -11.50 -12.27
N ASP A 50 -11.69 -11.47 -13.61
CA ASP A 50 -10.51 -11.96 -14.29
C ASP A 50 -9.45 -10.84 -14.32
N VAL A 51 -8.35 -11.02 -13.57
CA VAL A 51 -7.35 -9.97 -13.39
C VAL A 51 -6.19 -10.16 -14.38
N VAL A 52 -6.02 -9.20 -15.28
CA VAL A 52 -5.06 -9.29 -16.38
C VAL A 52 -4.14 -8.05 -16.43
N PRO A 53 -2.92 -8.20 -16.99
CA PRO A 53 -2.02 -7.06 -17.10
C PRO A 53 -2.49 -6.05 -18.15
N LEU A 54 -2.55 -4.78 -17.78
CA LEU A 54 -2.68 -3.69 -18.74
C LEU A 54 -1.29 -3.37 -19.29
N SER A 55 -0.91 -4.05 -20.38
CA SER A 55 0.39 -3.90 -21.03
C SER A 55 0.25 -3.72 -22.52
N ILE A 56 1.19 -3.00 -23.17
CA ILE A 56 1.22 -2.81 -24.63
C ILE A 56 1.16 -4.15 -25.34
N LYS A 57 1.97 -5.13 -24.89
CA LYS A 57 1.99 -6.49 -25.47
C LYS A 57 0.62 -7.20 -25.34
N GLY A 58 -0.05 -7.05 -24.19
CA GLY A 58 -1.39 -7.61 -23.96
C GLY A 58 -2.45 -6.96 -24.85
N LEU A 59 -2.38 -5.65 -25.02
CA LEU A 59 -3.30 -4.90 -25.88
C LEU A 59 -3.15 -5.28 -27.35
N LEU A 60 -1.92 -5.42 -27.84
CA LEU A 60 -1.64 -5.86 -29.23
C LEU A 60 -2.07 -7.30 -29.49
N LYS A 61 -2.12 -8.18 -28.50
CA LYS A 61 -2.58 -9.57 -28.61
C LYS A 61 -4.10 -9.74 -28.45
N GLY A 62 -4.89 -8.73 -28.84
CA GLY A 62 -6.35 -8.76 -28.77
C GLY A 62 -6.95 -8.12 -27.52
N GLY A 63 -6.13 -7.60 -26.59
CA GLY A 63 -6.59 -6.87 -25.40
C GLY A 63 -7.23 -5.52 -25.71
N LEU A 64 -6.98 -4.94 -26.88
CA LEU A 64 -7.53 -3.64 -27.27
C LEU A 64 -9.07 -3.63 -27.26
N PHE A 65 -9.70 -4.68 -27.75
CA PHE A 65 -11.17 -4.81 -27.74
C PHE A 65 -11.74 -4.87 -26.32
N GLN A 66 -10.96 -5.33 -25.34
CA GLN A 66 -11.38 -5.40 -23.94
C GLN A 66 -11.56 -4.00 -23.33
N LEU A 67 -10.87 -2.98 -23.85
CA LEU A 67 -11.05 -1.59 -23.43
C LEU A 67 -12.46 -1.04 -23.74
N PHE A 68 -13.13 -1.62 -24.72
CA PHE A 68 -14.45 -1.20 -25.17
C PHE A 68 -15.58 -2.09 -24.64
N LYS A 69 -15.24 -3.21 -23.97
CA LYS A 69 -16.24 -4.13 -23.44
C LYS A 69 -16.85 -3.53 -22.15
N PRO A 70 -18.19 -3.37 -22.08
CA PRO A 70 -18.88 -2.94 -20.86
C PRO A 70 -18.58 -3.90 -19.69
N GLY A 71 -18.48 -3.36 -18.46
CA GLY A 71 -18.17 -4.11 -17.26
C GLY A 71 -16.68 -4.34 -17.01
N ASN A 72 -15.80 -4.11 -18.00
CA ASN A 72 -14.36 -4.15 -17.75
C ASN A 72 -13.87 -2.88 -17.06
N ILE A 73 -12.81 -3.03 -16.29
CA ILE A 73 -12.24 -1.97 -15.42
C ILE A 73 -10.75 -1.82 -15.72
N LEU A 74 -10.27 -0.58 -15.78
CA LEU A 74 -8.86 -0.23 -15.78
C LEU A 74 -8.48 0.22 -14.37
N ALA A 75 -7.66 -0.56 -13.67
CA ALA A 75 -7.19 -0.22 -12.32
C ALA A 75 -5.75 0.28 -12.37
N PHE A 76 -5.54 1.51 -11.92
CA PHE A 76 -4.23 2.14 -11.89
C PHE A 76 -3.75 2.38 -10.46
N HIS A 77 -2.54 1.89 -10.19
CA HIS A 77 -1.77 2.17 -8.98
C HIS A 77 -0.44 2.82 -9.38
N TRP A 78 -0.04 3.90 -8.73
CA TRP A 78 1.24 4.59 -8.97
C TRP A 78 1.50 4.95 -10.44
N LEU A 79 0.44 5.28 -11.23
CA LEU A 79 0.61 5.67 -12.63
C LEU A 79 1.47 6.94 -12.76
N GLU A 80 1.38 7.84 -11.79
CA GLU A 80 2.15 9.08 -11.68
C GLU A 80 3.65 8.90 -11.60
N TYR A 81 4.13 7.71 -11.24
CA TYR A 81 5.55 7.38 -11.20
C TYR A 81 6.13 7.11 -12.59
N ARG A 82 5.30 6.78 -13.58
CA ARG A 82 5.76 6.41 -14.93
C ARG A 82 6.62 7.47 -15.62
N PRO A 83 6.31 8.77 -15.56
CA PRO A 83 7.14 9.80 -16.16
C PRO A 83 8.51 9.96 -15.52
N PHE A 84 8.73 9.41 -14.33
CA PHE A 84 9.94 9.62 -13.56
C PHE A 84 10.83 8.37 -13.55
N LYS A 85 12.14 8.60 -13.67
CA LYS A 85 13.16 7.58 -13.45
C LYS A 85 14.02 8.01 -12.27
N ARG A 86 14.32 7.10 -11.38
CA ARG A 86 15.24 7.34 -10.26
C ARG A 86 16.68 7.31 -10.76
N ASP A 87 17.42 8.36 -10.41
CA ASP A 87 18.85 8.50 -10.67
C ASP A 87 19.53 9.05 -9.42
N LYS A 88 20.52 8.32 -8.89
CA LYS A 88 21.33 8.70 -7.72
C LYS A 88 20.53 9.27 -6.53
N GLY A 89 19.38 8.65 -6.23
CA GLY A 89 18.53 9.05 -5.09
C GLY A 89 17.51 10.15 -5.36
N THR A 90 17.48 10.73 -6.57
CA THR A 90 16.47 11.71 -7.00
C THR A 90 15.63 11.18 -8.15
N ALA A 91 14.35 11.59 -8.21
CA ALA A 91 13.47 11.25 -9.31
C ALA A 91 13.50 12.36 -10.38
N ARG A 92 13.89 12.01 -11.62
CA ARG A 92 13.99 12.91 -12.77
C ARG A 92 13.06 12.45 -13.89
N LEU A 93 12.62 13.40 -14.72
CA LEU A 93 11.81 13.09 -15.90
C LEU A 93 12.56 12.17 -16.87
N SER A 94 11.82 11.22 -17.43
CA SER A 94 12.26 10.27 -18.45
C SER A 94 11.36 10.41 -19.68
N LEU A 95 11.95 10.61 -20.85
CA LEU A 95 11.17 10.72 -22.09
C LEU A 95 10.36 9.46 -22.37
N THR A 96 10.98 8.28 -22.25
CA THR A 96 10.30 6.99 -22.45
C THR A 96 9.18 6.78 -21.42
N GLY A 97 9.42 7.15 -20.17
CA GLY A 97 8.41 7.11 -19.10
C GLY A 97 7.25 8.05 -19.36
N THR A 98 7.52 9.26 -19.87
CA THR A 98 6.51 10.26 -20.23
C THR A 98 5.65 9.78 -21.42
N LEU A 99 6.26 9.20 -22.45
CA LEU A 99 5.53 8.63 -23.58
C LEU A 99 4.61 7.47 -23.15
N LEU A 100 5.12 6.60 -22.28
CA LEU A 100 4.30 5.50 -21.70
C LEU A 100 3.15 6.04 -20.84
N PHE A 101 3.39 7.07 -20.05
CA PHE A 101 2.35 7.75 -19.29
C PHE A 101 1.27 8.35 -20.19
N ALA A 102 1.68 9.08 -21.24
CA ALA A 102 0.77 9.65 -22.23
C ALA A 102 -0.07 8.56 -22.91
N PHE A 103 0.54 7.43 -23.26
CA PHE A 103 -0.17 6.28 -23.80
C PHE A 103 -1.27 5.78 -22.84
N TYR A 104 -0.98 5.60 -21.54
CA TYR A 104 -2.01 5.20 -20.57
C TYR A 104 -3.11 6.27 -20.41
N CYS A 105 -2.77 7.55 -20.41
CA CYS A 105 -3.77 8.63 -20.39
C CYS A 105 -4.67 8.56 -21.64
N THR A 106 -4.13 8.25 -22.82
CA THR A 106 -4.92 8.04 -24.03
C THR A 106 -5.89 6.86 -23.88
N LEU A 107 -5.45 5.73 -23.32
CA LEU A 107 -6.35 4.61 -23.05
C LEU A 107 -7.48 4.96 -22.08
N MET A 108 -7.21 5.78 -21.07
CA MET A 108 -8.24 6.27 -20.14
C MET A 108 -9.28 7.15 -20.84
N LEU A 109 -8.88 7.88 -21.88
CA LEU A 109 -9.76 8.79 -22.63
C LEU A 109 -10.63 8.06 -23.66
N ILE A 110 -10.01 7.14 -24.45
CA ILE A 110 -10.69 6.49 -25.58
C ILE A 110 -11.48 5.24 -25.18
N GLY A 111 -11.06 4.57 -24.10
CA GLY A 111 -11.69 3.33 -23.64
C GLY A 111 -13.10 3.56 -23.07
N ARG A 112 -13.96 2.53 -23.18
CA ARG A 112 -15.27 2.48 -22.51
C ARG A 112 -15.23 1.74 -21.18
N ALA A 113 -14.15 1.02 -20.90
CA ALA A 113 -13.90 0.43 -19.59
C ALA A 113 -13.82 1.51 -18.52
N LYS A 114 -14.34 1.24 -17.32
CA LYS A 114 -14.31 2.19 -16.21
C LYS A 114 -12.88 2.35 -15.68
N VAL A 115 -12.49 3.55 -15.38
CA VAL A 115 -11.16 3.87 -14.87
C VAL A 115 -11.22 4.09 -13.37
N VAL A 116 -10.53 3.22 -12.60
CA VAL A 116 -10.34 3.34 -11.16
C VAL A 116 -8.88 3.71 -10.89
N TYR A 117 -8.66 4.82 -10.22
CA TYR A 117 -7.33 5.29 -9.85
C TYR A 117 -7.16 5.28 -8.33
N PHE A 118 -6.18 4.52 -7.85
CA PHE A 118 -5.79 4.45 -6.45
C PHE A 118 -4.70 5.49 -6.16
N ILE A 119 -5.03 6.45 -5.33
CA ILE A 119 -4.14 7.55 -4.94
C ILE A 119 -3.37 7.11 -3.70
N HIS A 120 -2.07 6.89 -3.84
CA HIS A 120 -1.21 6.46 -2.75
C HIS A 120 -0.39 7.60 -2.16
N ASP A 121 -0.13 8.63 -2.96
CA ASP A 121 0.85 9.66 -2.65
C ASP A 121 0.35 11.06 -3.01
N HIS A 122 0.82 12.08 -2.25
CA HIS A 122 0.60 13.50 -2.58
C HIS A 122 1.51 13.97 -3.71
N ALA A 123 2.71 13.38 -3.79
CA ALA A 123 3.72 13.63 -4.79
C ALA A 123 4.60 12.39 -4.98
N VAL A 124 5.22 12.24 -6.14
CA VAL A 124 6.18 11.16 -6.39
C VAL A 124 7.35 11.30 -5.42
N HIS A 125 7.70 10.21 -4.74
CA HIS A 125 8.83 10.19 -3.80
C HIS A 125 10.15 10.58 -4.46
N ASP A 126 11.04 11.16 -3.68
CA ASP A 126 12.37 11.59 -4.09
C ASP A 126 12.35 12.69 -5.20
N THR A 127 11.19 13.34 -5.41
CA THR A 127 11.09 14.53 -6.27
C THR A 127 11.28 15.81 -5.45
N VAL A 128 12.01 16.78 -6.04
CA VAL A 128 12.25 18.10 -5.43
C VAL A 128 11.96 19.23 -6.42
N GLY A 129 11.72 20.43 -5.92
CA GLY A 129 11.57 21.66 -6.71
C GLY A 129 10.52 21.51 -7.83
N PHE A 130 10.94 21.77 -9.09
CA PHE A 130 10.08 21.68 -10.26
C PHE A 130 9.48 20.28 -10.45
N ASN A 131 10.28 19.21 -10.30
CA ASN A 131 9.79 17.84 -10.46
C ASN A 131 8.72 17.48 -9.44
N ARG A 132 8.79 17.98 -8.20
CA ARG A 132 7.75 17.79 -7.19
C ARG A 132 6.45 18.47 -7.61
N ARG A 133 6.50 19.73 -8.04
CA ARG A 133 5.30 20.45 -8.51
C ARG A 133 4.67 19.76 -9.73
N LEU A 134 5.50 19.28 -10.64
CA LEU A 134 5.05 18.55 -11.82
C LEU A 134 4.39 17.22 -11.43
N SER A 135 4.96 16.47 -10.49
CA SER A 135 4.37 15.21 -10.02
C SER A 135 2.99 15.41 -9.41
N MET A 136 2.79 16.49 -8.64
CA MET A 136 1.48 16.84 -8.09
C MET A 136 0.47 17.19 -9.20
N ARG A 137 0.90 17.90 -10.26
CA ARG A 137 0.04 18.19 -11.43
C ARG A 137 -0.32 16.92 -12.20
N ILE A 138 0.62 15.99 -12.32
CA ILE A 138 0.39 14.67 -12.95
C ILE A 138 -0.66 13.89 -12.15
N ILE A 139 -0.55 13.83 -10.82
CA ILE A 139 -1.57 13.21 -9.96
C ILE A 139 -2.94 13.88 -10.19
N ALA A 140 -2.99 15.21 -10.23
CA ALA A 140 -4.23 15.94 -10.49
C ALA A 140 -4.81 15.63 -11.88
N LEU A 141 -3.98 15.47 -12.90
CA LEU A 141 -4.40 15.05 -14.24
C LEU A 141 -5.01 13.66 -14.23
N VAL A 142 -4.30 12.67 -13.65
CA VAL A 142 -4.80 11.27 -13.58
C VAL A 142 -6.13 11.21 -12.83
N ARG A 143 -6.28 11.98 -11.74
CA ARG A 143 -7.53 12.08 -10.99
C ARG A 143 -8.70 12.64 -11.84
N ARG A 144 -8.43 13.56 -12.76
CA ARG A 144 -9.46 14.11 -13.68
C ARG A 144 -9.85 13.11 -14.75
N LEU A 145 -8.91 12.27 -15.17
CA LEU A 145 -9.16 11.24 -16.18
C LEU A 145 -9.88 10.00 -15.62
N ALA A 146 -9.77 9.76 -14.33
CA ALA A 146 -10.38 8.62 -13.66
C ALA A 146 -11.88 8.83 -13.43
N ASP A 147 -12.68 7.79 -13.71
CA ASP A 147 -14.11 7.77 -13.39
C ASP A 147 -14.29 7.63 -11.86
N PHE A 148 -13.48 6.81 -11.22
CA PHE A 148 -13.47 6.59 -9.78
C PHE A 148 -12.08 6.81 -9.19
N ARG A 149 -12.04 7.41 -8.02
CA ARG A 149 -10.82 7.66 -7.26
C ARG A 149 -10.92 6.98 -5.92
N VAL A 150 -9.85 6.35 -5.51
CA VAL A 150 -9.76 5.59 -4.26
C VAL A 150 -8.59 6.08 -3.42
N VAL A 151 -8.80 6.19 -2.11
CA VAL A 151 -7.78 6.44 -1.10
C VAL A 151 -7.86 5.37 -0.01
N HIS A 152 -6.73 5.07 0.63
CA HIS A 152 -6.64 4.11 1.73
C HIS A 152 -6.69 4.78 3.12
N ALA A 153 -6.93 6.07 3.16
CA ALA A 153 -7.16 6.81 4.40
C ALA A 153 -8.43 7.65 4.27
N PRO A 154 -9.40 7.50 5.18
CA PRO A 154 -10.65 8.26 5.14
C PRO A 154 -10.42 9.77 5.25
N ASP A 155 -9.34 10.19 5.89
CA ASP A 155 -8.93 11.59 6.07
C ASP A 155 -8.75 12.35 4.75
N PHE A 156 -8.45 11.64 3.67
CA PHE A 156 -8.18 12.23 2.36
C PHE A 156 -9.35 12.13 1.36
N GLN A 157 -10.50 11.58 1.79
CA GLN A 157 -11.67 11.45 0.90
C GLN A 157 -12.13 12.78 0.32
N ALA A 158 -12.32 13.77 1.18
CA ALA A 158 -12.77 15.09 0.77
C ALA A 158 -11.72 15.82 -0.10
N GLN A 159 -10.45 15.79 0.33
CA GLN A 159 -9.34 16.45 -0.39
C GLN A 159 -9.18 15.94 -1.83
N TYR A 160 -9.37 14.65 -2.04
CA TYR A 160 -9.17 14.03 -3.35
C TYR A 160 -10.47 13.77 -4.11
N ASN A 161 -11.62 14.06 -3.51
CA ASN A 161 -12.94 13.64 -4.00
C ASN A 161 -12.89 12.15 -4.37
N ALA A 162 -12.53 11.33 -3.40
CA ALA A 162 -12.25 9.91 -3.57
C ALA A 162 -13.05 9.07 -2.58
N GLN A 163 -13.27 7.80 -2.92
CA GLN A 163 -13.89 6.82 -2.01
C GLN A 163 -12.81 6.17 -1.15
N TYR A 164 -13.14 5.92 0.11
CA TYR A 164 -12.27 5.15 0.99
C TYR A 164 -12.46 3.66 0.75
N LEU A 165 -11.37 2.97 0.46
CA LEU A 165 -11.28 1.52 0.56
C LEU A 165 -10.13 1.16 1.51
N PRO A 166 -10.33 0.19 2.43
CA PRO A 166 -9.27 -0.18 3.35
C PRO A 166 -8.06 -0.73 2.59
N HIS A 167 -6.88 -0.36 3.04
CA HIS A 167 -5.67 -1.03 2.60
C HIS A 167 -5.63 -2.43 3.25
N PRO A 168 -5.44 -3.53 2.50
CA PRO A 168 -5.41 -4.85 3.10
C PRO A 168 -4.20 -5.03 4.00
N LEU A 169 -4.35 -5.81 5.07
CA LEU A 169 -3.24 -6.29 5.87
C LEU A 169 -2.34 -7.20 5.02
N TYR A 170 -1.04 -7.12 5.25
CA TYR A 170 -0.09 -7.99 4.53
C TYR A 170 -0.01 -9.41 5.13
N TRP A 171 -0.51 -9.61 6.34
CA TRP A 171 -0.42 -10.84 7.11
C TRP A 171 -1.76 -11.59 7.30
N ASP A 172 -2.89 -10.94 7.03
CA ASP A 172 -4.21 -11.58 7.02
C ASP A 172 -4.67 -11.81 5.57
N VAL A 173 -3.99 -12.73 4.89
CA VAL A 173 -4.31 -13.13 3.51
C VAL A 173 -4.44 -14.65 3.44
N PRO A 174 -5.36 -15.20 2.59
CA PRO A 174 -5.54 -16.64 2.47
C PRO A 174 -4.23 -17.38 2.11
N GLY A 175 -4.00 -18.51 2.77
CA GLY A 175 -2.83 -19.36 2.53
C GLY A 175 -1.51 -18.90 3.17
N GLN A 176 -1.51 -17.81 3.93
CA GLN A 176 -0.34 -17.38 4.69
C GLN A 176 -0.37 -17.97 6.09
N ALA A 177 0.71 -18.64 6.49
CA ALA A 177 0.87 -19.08 7.87
C ALA A 177 1.11 -17.87 8.80
N PRO A 178 0.50 -17.84 10.00
CA PRO A 178 0.81 -16.80 10.97
C PRO A 178 2.28 -16.90 11.41
N ALA A 179 2.94 -15.74 11.56
CA ALA A 179 4.28 -15.71 12.13
C ALA A 179 4.23 -16.12 13.61
N THR A 180 5.24 -16.84 14.07
CA THR A 180 5.36 -17.20 15.48
C THR A 180 5.71 -15.95 16.27
N LEU A 181 4.83 -15.53 17.17
CA LEU A 181 5.09 -14.41 18.07
C LEU A 181 6.15 -14.81 19.09
N LYS A 182 7.18 -13.97 19.24
CA LYS A 182 8.21 -14.11 20.26
C LYS A 182 7.65 -13.75 21.64
N LYS A 183 8.14 -14.39 22.69
CA LYS A 183 7.93 -13.89 24.04
C LYS A 183 8.76 -12.61 24.23
N HIS A 184 8.11 -11.55 24.71
CA HIS A 184 8.77 -10.27 24.97
C HIS A 184 9.85 -10.44 26.06
N GLY A 185 11.00 -9.81 25.82
CA GLY A 185 12.09 -9.75 26.79
C GLY A 185 11.82 -8.71 27.90
N GLU A 186 12.75 -8.60 28.84
CA GLU A 186 12.71 -7.57 29.90
C GLU A 186 12.91 -6.14 29.36
N ARG A 187 13.60 -6.02 28.22
CA ARG A 187 13.83 -4.75 27.52
C ARG A 187 13.19 -4.80 26.13
N PRO A 188 12.47 -3.72 25.72
CA PRO A 188 11.83 -3.70 24.42
C PRO A 188 12.85 -3.62 23.28
N LEU A 189 12.60 -4.36 22.21
CA LEU A 189 13.27 -4.21 20.92
C LEU A 189 12.52 -3.20 20.07
N PHE A 190 13.11 -2.03 19.89
CA PHE A 190 12.64 -1.04 18.93
C PHE A 190 13.09 -1.41 17.54
N SER A 191 12.20 -1.25 16.55
CA SER A 191 12.49 -1.62 15.17
C SER A 191 12.04 -0.55 14.18
N LEU A 192 12.81 -0.40 13.10
CA LEU A 192 12.45 0.36 11.91
C LEU A 192 12.67 -0.54 10.69
N LEU A 193 11.59 -0.92 10.02
CA LEU A 193 11.61 -1.94 8.97
C LEU A 193 11.22 -1.40 7.59
N GLY A 194 11.76 -2.03 6.54
CA GLY A 194 11.48 -1.75 5.12
C GLY A 194 12.51 -0.84 4.47
N VAL A 195 12.21 -0.28 3.29
CA VAL A 195 13.17 0.48 2.48
C VAL A 195 13.84 1.58 3.29
N ILE A 196 15.18 1.58 3.33
CA ILE A 196 16.00 2.58 4.02
C ILE A 196 16.23 3.77 3.09
N ARG A 197 15.54 4.90 3.35
CA ARG A 197 15.51 6.09 2.50
C ARG A 197 15.46 7.39 3.32
N PRO A 198 15.96 8.51 2.78
CA PRO A 198 15.95 9.81 3.48
C PRO A 198 14.56 10.27 3.94
N TYR A 199 13.50 10.05 3.16
CA TYR A 199 12.15 10.45 3.54
C TYR A 199 11.65 9.78 4.84
N LYS A 200 12.27 8.67 5.26
CA LYS A 200 11.99 8.01 6.54
C LYS A 200 12.69 8.66 7.72
N GLN A 201 13.53 9.66 7.50
CA GLN A 201 14.22 10.41 8.57
C GLN A 201 14.99 9.53 9.56
N ILE A 202 15.63 8.46 9.06
CA ILE A 202 16.40 7.53 9.90
C ILE A 202 17.66 8.21 10.45
N ASP A 203 18.27 9.08 9.66
CA ASP A 203 19.38 9.95 10.05
C ASP A 203 19.01 10.84 11.25
N ALA A 204 17.92 11.57 11.16
CA ALA A 204 17.44 12.41 12.24
C ALA A 204 17.02 11.59 13.49
N LEU A 205 16.46 10.38 13.29
CA LEU A 205 16.17 9.46 14.41
C LEU A 205 17.45 9.00 15.10
N LEU A 206 18.48 8.62 14.36
CA LEU A 206 19.77 8.20 14.91
C LEU A 206 20.48 9.34 15.66
N ASP A 207 20.36 10.58 15.17
CA ASP A 207 20.95 11.76 15.81
C ASP A 207 20.40 12.02 17.24
N VAL A 208 19.20 11.56 17.53
CA VAL A 208 18.56 11.72 18.86
C VAL A 208 18.43 10.41 19.63
N TRP A 209 18.83 9.25 19.06
CA TRP A 209 18.57 7.95 19.67
C TRP A 209 19.29 7.75 21.01
N PRO A 210 18.60 7.25 22.06
CA PRO A 210 19.22 6.98 23.35
C PRO A 210 20.21 5.80 23.27
N SER A 211 21.39 5.96 23.87
CA SER A 211 22.46 4.95 23.85
C SER A 211 22.17 3.70 24.69
N GLU A 212 21.15 3.74 25.54
CA GLU A 212 20.70 2.62 26.37
C GLU A 212 19.59 1.77 25.76
N CYS A 213 19.01 2.19 24.63
CA CYS A 213 17.86 1.53 24.00
C CYS A 213 18.28 0.78 22.73
N VAL A 214 17.84 -0.49 22.60
CA VAL A 214 18.18 -1.35 21.46
C VAL A 214 17.30 -1.02 20.26
N LEU A 215 17.92 -0.72 19.11
CA LEU A 215 17.24 -0.42 17.85
C LEU A 215 17.70 -1.36 16.74
N SER A 216 16.76 -2.02 16.10
CA SER A 216 16.98 -2.77 14.85
C SER A 216 16.48 -1.98 13.65
N ILE A 217 17.34 -1.73 12.68
CA ILE A 217 17.00 -1.10 11.40
C ILE A 217 17.25 -2.14 10.32
N ALA A 218 16.20 -2.59 9.61
CA ALA A 218 16.35 -3.63 8.61
C ALA A 218 15.64 -3.31 7.30
N GLY A 219 16.36 -3.53 6.19
CA GLY A 219 15.86 -3.33 4.83
C GLY A 219 16.92 -2.79 3.87
N HIS A 220 16.60 -2.73 2.58
CA HIS A 220 17.57 -2.26 1.60
C HIS A 220 17.58 -0.74 1.45
N GLY A 221 18.76 -0.17 1.22
CA GLY A 221 18.98 1.26 1.01
C GLY A 221 20.02 1.53 -0.09
N THR A 222 20.20 2.82 -0.43
CA THR A 222 21.30 3.24 -1.32
C THR A 222 22.60 3.30 -0.53
N GLN A 223 23.72 2.92 -1.15
CA GLN A 223 25.05 2.94 -0.52
C GLN A 223 25.39 4.32 0.09
N ALA A 224 25.06 5.41 -0.61
CA ALA A 224 25.31 6.76 -0.11
C ALA A 224 24.57 7.04 1.20
N TYR A 225 23.27 6.70 1.29
CA TYR A 225 22.51 6.94 2.51
C TYR A 225 22.90 6.00 3.65
N LEU A 226 23.24 4.74 3.32
CA LEU A 226 23.77 3.78 4.30
C LEU A 226 25.10 4.24 4.89
N ALA A 227 25.98 4.86 4.08
CA ALA A 227 27.22 5.45 4.55
C ALA A 227 26.94 6.57 5.57
N THR A 228 26.00 7.49 5.25
CA THR A 228 25.58 8.55 6.19
C THR A 228 25.07 7.97 7.50
N LEU A 229 24.22 6.93 7.46
CA LEU A 229 23.72 6.31 8.69
C LEU A 229 24.84 5.67 9.52
N ASN A 230 25.79 5.00 8.88
CA ASN A 230 26.96 4.44 9.57
C ASN A 230 27.84 5.52 10.22
N GLU A 231 28.07 6.64 9.53
CA GLU A 231 28.80 7.79 10.10
C GLU A 231 28.13 8.33 11.37
N ILE A 232 26.80 8.45 11.37
CA ILE A 232 26.03 8.88 12.55
C ILE A 232 26.15 7.87 13.67
N ILE A 233 25.98 6.56 13.37
CA ILE A 233 26.12 5.47 14.36
C ILE A 233 27.50 5.52 15.03
N ASP A 234 28.56 5.72 14.26
CA ASP A 234 29.93 5.81 14.78
C ASP A 234 30.16 7.08 15.60
N LYS A 235 29.78 8.23 15.05
CA LYS A 235 29.90 9.53 15.74
C LYS A 235 29.15 9.56 17.09
N ARG A 236 28.01 8.90 17.15
CA ARG A 236 27.15 8.81 18.34
C ARG A 236 27.51 7.63 19.26
N ALA A 237 28.53 6.82 18.92
CA ALA A 237 28.91 5.60 19.64
C ALA A 237 27.73 4.61 19.86
N LEU A 238 26.86 4.44 18.86
CA LEU A 238 25.64 3.63 18.95
C LEU A 238 25.83 2.18 18.50
N ARG A 239 27.05 1.75 18.10
CA ARG A 239 27.33 0.39 17.60
C ARG A 239 26.89 -0.76 18.52
N SER A 240 26.87 -0.52 19.82
CA SER A 240 26.48 -1.55 20.81
C SER A 240 24.96 -1.73 20.94
N VAL A 241 24.17 -0.76 20.48
CA VAL A 241 22.70 -0.74 20.65
C VAL A 241 21.94 -0.62 19.33
N VAL A 242 22.56 -0.17 18.25
CA VAL A 242 21.93 -0.05 16.93
C VAL A 242 22.46 -1.17 16.00
N GLN A 243 21.56 -2.02 15.56
CA GLN A 243 21.82 -3.00 14.52
C GLN A 243 21.27 -2.49 13.18
N LEU A 244 22.14 -2.37 12.16
CA LEU A 244 21.77 -1.97 10.80
C LEU A 244 21.94 -3.16 9.85
N ASP A 245 20.84 -3.84 9.48
CA ASP A 245 20.81 -4.91 8.48
C ASP A 245 20.38 -4.32 7.12
N ALA A 246 21.36 -3.90 6.33
CA ALA A 246 21.16 -3.15 5.08
C ALA A 246 21.03 -4.06 3.85
N ARG A 247 20.16 -5.07 3.91
CA ARG A 247 19.92 -6.02 2.81
C ARG A 247 18.43 -6.08 2.43
N PHE A 248 18.14 -6.67 1.29
CA PHE A 248 16.76 -7.04 0.96
C PHE A 248 16.33 -8.23 1.83
N LEU A 249 15.24 -8.05 2.57
CA LEU A 249 14.62 -9.12 3.34
C LEU A 249 13.61 -9.86 2.45
N SER A 250 13.62 -11.18 2.50
CA SER A 250 12.51 -11.97 1.97
C SER A 250 11.22 -11.69 2.74
N ASP A 251 10.06 -12.02 2.17
CA ASP A 251 8.78 -11.84 2.84
C ASP A 251 8.71 -12.58 4.20
N ALA A 252 9.34 -13.76 4.30
CA ALA A 252 9.40 -14.52 5.55
C ALA A 252 10.29 -13.84 6.59
N GLU A 253 11.48 -13.36 6.20
CA GLU A 253 12.39 -12.62 7.09
C GLU A 253 11.78 -11.32 7.56
N PHE A 254 11.08 -10.60 6.66
CA PHE A 254 10.38 -9.37 7.01
C PHE A 254 9.24 -9.63 8.01
N ALA A 255 8.44 -10.68 7.76
CA ALA A 255 7.37 -11.09 8.66
C ALA A 255 7.90 -11.52 10.03
N GLN A 256 9.06 -12.20 10.07
CA GLN A 256 9.70 -12.57 11.32
C GLN A 256 10.27 -11.35 12.05
N SER A 257 10.90 -10.41 11.34
CA SER A 257 11.37 -9.14 11.94
C SER A 257 10.23 -8.33 12.58
N ILE A 258 9.04 -8.32 11.97
CA ILE A 258 7.84 -7.73 12.58
C ILE A 258 7.44 -8.50 13.84
N ALA A 259 7.43 -9.84 13.81
CA ALA A 259 7.03 -10.66 14.95
C ALA A 259 8.01 -10.57 16.13
N ASP A 260 9.29 -10.33 15.85
CA ASP A 260 10.34 -10.14 16.85
C ASP A 260 10.36 -8.74 17.45
N SER A 261 9.68 -7.77 16.82
CA SER A 261 9.65 -6.37 17.26
C SER A 261 8.66 -6.18 18.41
N ASP A 262 9.11 -5.51 19.46
CA ASP A 262 8.24 -5.07 20.56
C ASP A 262 7.61 -3.71 20.25
N VAL A 263 8.39 -2.81 19.66
CA VAL A 263 7.96 -1.46 19.27
C VAL A 263 8.41 -1.17 17.85
N LEU A 264 7.47 -0.87 16.95
CA LEU A 264 7.81 -0.40 15.61
C LEU A 264 7.74 1.12 15.52
N ILE A 265 8.78 1.74 14.94
CA ILE A 265 8.87 3.20 14.79
C ILE A 265 8.64 3.59 13.32
N LEU A 266 7.74 4.55 13.11
CA LEU A 266 7.40 5.12 11.80
C LEU A 266 7.68 6.64 11.80
N PRO A 267 8.95 7.08 11.61
CA PRO A 267 9.34 8.47 11.81
C PRO A 267 9.11 9.40 10.62
N HIS A 268 8.65 8.86 9.49
CA HIS A 268 8.48 9.61 8.24
C HIS A 268 7.37 10.66 8.32
N THR A 269 7.56 11.76 7.58
CA THR A 269 6.57 12.82 7.43
C THR A 269 5.48 12.48 6.41
N ALA A 270 4.36 13.23 6.44
CA ALA A 270 3.27 13.10 5.46
C ALA A 270 3.58 13.75 4.09
N ASP A 271 4.82 14.20 3.85
CA ASP A 271 5.14 15.06 2.70
C ASP A 271 4.85 14.44 1.33
N SER A 272 4.92 13.13 1.22
CA SER A 272 4.73 12.46 -0.07
C SER A 272 3.68 11.35 -0.04
N MET A 273 3.46 10.66 1.07
CA MET A 273 2.55 9.51 1.14
C MET A 273 1.27 9.80 1.94
N LEU A 274 0.18 9.13 1.59
CA LEU A 274 -1.08 9.20 2.32
C LEU A 274 -1.10 8.21 3.50
N VAL A 275 -0.60 7.01 3.27
CA VAL A 275 -0.56 5.93 4.26
C VAL A 275 0.79 5.21 4.22
N SER A 276 1.17 4.56 5.32
CA SER A 276 2.40 3.77 5.40
C SER A 276 2.11 2.29 5.23
N GLY A 277 2.71 1.64 4.24
CA GLY A 277 2.64 0.18 4.10
C GLY A 277 3.14 -0.56 5.35
N ALA A 278 4.17 -0.04 6.02
CA ALA A 278 4.70 -0.63 7.25
C ALA A 278 3.69 -0.62 8.41
N PHE A 279 2.74 0.31 8.43
CA PHE A 279 1.63 0.27 9.38
C PHE A 279 0.78 -0.99 9.19
N PHE A 280 0.41 -1.32 7.96
CA PHE A 280 -0.43 -2.49 7.65
C PHE A 280 0.32 -3.83 7.78
N GLU A 281 1.64 -3.79 7.81
CA GLU A 281 2.45 -4.96 8.18
C GLU A 281 2.46 -5.21 9.69
N ALA A 282 2.39 -4.14 10.49
CA ALA A 282 2.66 -4.19 11.91
C ALA A 282 1.41 -4.12 12.80
N ILE A 283 0.39 -3.34 12.39
CA ILE A 283 -0.84 -3.20 13.21
C ILE A 283 -1.47 -4.57 13.48
N GLY A 284 -1.77 -4.84 14.75
CA GLY A 284 -2.28 -6.13 15.20
C GLY A 284 -1.23 -7.24 15.40
N ARG A 285 0.06 -6.98 15.09
CA ARG A 285 1.16 -7.93 15.27
C ARG A 285 2.22 -7.42 16.26
N VAL A 286 2.53 -6.13 16.20
CA VAL A 286 3.49 -5.48 17.09
C VAL A 286 2.74 -4.91 18.30
N PRO A 287 3.21 -5.13 19.53
CA PRO A 287 2.57 -4.62 20.75
C PRO A 287 2.36 -3.10 20.73
N LEU A 288 3.33 -2.34 20.24
CA LEU A 288 3.27 -0.89 20.19
C LEU A 288 3.82 -0.31 18.89
N LEU A 289 3.12 0.68 18.34
CA LEU A 289 3.54 1.48 17.21
C LEU A 289 3.82 2.91 17.69
N ILE A 290 5.00 3.44 17.37
CA ILE A 290 5.32 4.86 17.57
C ILE A 290 5.41 5.50 16.19
N SER A 291 4.63 6.55 15.96
CA SER A 291 4.62 7.20 14.65
C SER A 291 4.61 8.72 14.77
N ARG A 292 5.20 9.37 13.76
CA ARG A 292 4.96 10.80 13.59
C ARG A 292 3.46 11.04 13.36
N ALA A 293 2.92 12.13 13.91
CA ALA A 293 1.53 12.53 13.77
C ALA A 293 1.25 13.02 12.33
N THR A 294 0.91 12.07 11.47
CA THR A 294 0.35 12.35 10.13
C THR A 294 -1.17 12.27 10.22
N PRO A 295 -1.96 12.86 9.30
CA PRO A 295 -3.43 12.77 9.35
C PRO A 295 -3.93 11.34 9.52
N PHE A 296 -3.43 10.39 8.72
CA PHE A 296 -3.76 8.97 8.83
C PHE A 296 -3.40 8.39 10.21
N MET A 297 -2.20 8.69 10.74
CA MET A 297 -1.76 8.13 12.03
C MET A 297 -2.53 8.74 13.21
N VAL A 298 -2.97 10.00 13.11
CA VAL A 298 -3.86 10.63 14.10
C VAL A 298 -5.21 9.89 14.14
N SER A 299 -5.78 9.57 12.99
CA SER A 299 -7.01 8.77 12.91
C SER A 299 -6.80 7.34 13.39
N ALA A 300 -5.66 6.73 13.08
CA ALA A 300 -5.31 5.40 13.58
C ALA A 300 -5.17 5.38 15.11
N ALA A 301 -4.50 6.37 15.73
CA ALA A 301 -4.32 6.46 17.18
C ALA A 301 -5.64 6.66 17.95
N ARG A 302 -6.65 7.23 17.32
CA ARG A 302 -8.00 7.32 17.93
C ARG A 302 -8.73 5.97 17.96
N LYS A 303 -8.34 5.06 17.09
CA LYS A 303 -8.98 3.76 16.89
C LYS A 303 -8.20 2.62 17.57
N PHE A 304 -6.88 2.68 17.50
CA PHE A 304 -5.98 1.64 17.98
C PHE A 304 -5.20 2.17 19.21
N ASP A 305 -5.42 1.56 20.36
CA ASP A 305 -4.81 1.96 21.64
C ASP A 305 -3.32 1.63 21.73
N ASN A 306 -2.80 0.82 20.79
CA ASN A 306 -1.39 0.51 20.65
C ASN A 306 -0.64 1.43 19.65
N VAL A 307 -1.20 2.59 19.29
CA VAL A 307 -0.56 3.59 18.45
C VAL A 307 -0.26 4.84 19.28
N MET A 308 1.02 5.16 19.43
CA MET A 308 1.52 6.36 20.10
C MET A 308 2.06 7.35 19.08
N LEU A 309 1.77 8.63 19.26
CA LEU A 309 2.17 9.68 18.32
C LEU A 309 3.25 10.59 18.92
N PHE A 310 4.06 11.16 18.03
CA PHE A 310 4.94 12.29 18.32
C PHE A 310 4.85 13.32 17.18
N ASP A 311 5.01 14.60 17.50
CA ASP A 311 5.00 15.69 16.53
C ASP A 311 6.42 16.01 16.04
N ASP A 312 7.38 16.03 16.94
CA ASP A 312 8.78 16.28 16.63
C ASP A 312 9.67 15.09 17.01
N ILE A 313 10.65 14.80 16.14
CA ILE A 313 11.61 13.73 16.37
C ILE A 313 12.43 13.92 17.66
N ALA A 314 12.59 15.17 18.11
CA ALA A 314 13.23 15.52 19.38
C ALA A 314 12.49 14.99 20.62
N GLU A 315 11.21 14.59 20.48
CA GLU A 315 10.43 13.98 21.57
C GLU A 315 10.76 12.48 21.77
N LEU A 316 11.28 11.82 20.72
CA LEU A 316 11.52 10.38 20.74
C LEU A 316 12.40 9.90 21.88
N PRO A 317 13.50 10.58 22.29
CA PRO A 317 14.32 10.11 23.40
C PRO A 317 13.53 9.95 24.70
N ARG A 318 12.65 10.91 25.00
CA ARG A 318 11.80 10.87 26.19
C ARG A 318 10.77 9.73 26.09
N ILE A 319 10.12 9.60 24.94
CA ILE A 319 9.11 8.56 24.69
C ILE A 319 9.74 7.16 24.80
N VAL A 320 10.86 6.94 24.13
CA VAL A 320 11.56 5.65 24.09
C VAL A 320 12.03 5.22 25.50
N ARG A 321 12.58 6.16 26.30
CA ARG A 321 12.97 5.89 27.70
C ARG A 321 11.76 5.53 28.57
N SER A 322 10.68 6.30 28.50
CA SER A 322 9.47 6.01 29.28
C SER A 322 8.86 4.63 28.96
N ILE A 323 8.94 4.20 27.70
CA ILE A 323 8.53 2.85 27.28
C ILE A 323 9.48 1.80 27.89
N GLY A 324 10.79 2.02 27.83
CA GLY A 324 11.79 1.14 28.41
C GLY A 324 11.59 0.91 29.91
N GLU A 325 11.23 1.96 30.63
CA GLU A 325 10.97 1.92 32.08
C GLU A 325 9.64 1.21 32.42
N SER A 326 8.64 1.32 31.55
CA SER A 326 7.29 0.78 31.75
C SER A 326 7.09 -0.61 31.15
N TRP A 327 8.07 -1.12 30.42
CA TRP A 327 8.02 -2.43 29.79
C TRP A 327 8.22 -3.56 30.84
N PRO A 328 7.48 -4.67 30.82
CA PRO A 328 6.55 -5.15 29.78
C PRO A 328 5.06 -4.82 30.03
N ALA A 329 4.72 -3.92 30.94
CA ALA A 329 3.32 -3.60 31.26
C ALA A 329 2.53 -2.98 30.07
N ILE A 330 3.22 -2.52 29.01
CA ILE A 330 2.62 -1.84 27.85
C ILE A 330 2.06 -2.84 26.82
N GLY A 331 2.35 -4.13 26.92
CA GLY A 331 1.97 -5.14 25.91
C GLY A 331 0.50 -5.12 25.51
N ARG A 332 0.16 -4.41 24.44
CA ARG A 332 -1.17 -4.29 23.89
C ARG A 332 -1.21 -4.94 22.51
N ASN A 333 -2.35 -5.51 22.15
CA ASN A 333 -2.54 -6.14 20.86
C ASN A 333 -3.92 -5.77 20.31
N SER A 334 -3.92 -5.04 19.21
CA SER A 334 -5.13 -4.64 18.47
C SER A 334 -5.46 -5.58 17.30
N GLY A 335 -5.03 -6.85 17.36
CA GLY A 335 -5.10 -7.81 16.24
C GLY A 335 -6.52 -8.00 15.71
N ASN A 336 -7.49 -8.25 16.58
CA ASN A 336 -8.89 -8.45 16.16
C ASN A 336 -9.45 -7.19 15.49
N LEU A 337 -9.20 -6.01 16.09
CA LEU A 337 -9.66 -4.74 15.53
C LEU A 337 -9.00 -4.45 14.18
N ALA A 338 -7.72 -4.80 14.00
CA ALA A 338 -7.01 -4.66 12.72
C ALA A 338 -7.62 -5.59 11.66
N ILE A 339 -7.96 -6.84 12.01
CA ILE A 339 -8.64 -7.79 11.12
C ILE A 339 -10.03 -7.30 10.74
N ASP A 340 -10.81 -6.79 11.69
CA ASP A 340 -12.15 -6.26 11.43
C ASP A 340 -12.15 -5.06 10.49
N GLU A 341 -11.09 -4.24 10.54
CA GLU A 341 -10.99 -3.02 9.74
C GLU A 341 -10.31 -3.25 8.39
N PHE A 342 -9.19 -3.96 8.39
CA PHE A 342 -8.27 -4.07 7.26
C PHE A 342 -8.01 -5.51 6.80
N GLY A 343 -8.58 -6.50 7.51
CA GLY A 343 -8.39 -7.91 7.19
C GLY A 343 -9.02 -8.31 5.86
N TRP A 344 -8.67 -9.49 5.39
CA TRP A 344 -9.08 -10.02 4.09
C TRP A 344 -10.59 -9.94 3.87
N ASN A 345 -11.39 -10.43 4.82
CA ASN A 345 -12.84 -10.45 4.68
C ASN A 345 -13.46 -9.04 4.72
N ALA A 346 -12.90 -8.12 5.50
CA ALA A 346 -13.34 -6.72 5.54
C ALA A 346 -13.05 -6.03 4.20
N CYS A 347 -11.84 -6.21 3.66
CA CYS A 347 -11.46 -5.71 2.35
C CYS A 347 -12.35 -6.32 1.26
N ARG A 348 -12.52 -7.64 1.23
CA ARG A 348 -13.33 -8.33 0.22
C ARG A 348 -14.76 -7.80 0.17
N ARG A 349 -15.42 -7.59 1.32
CA ARG A 349 -16.78 -7.02 1.35
C ARG A 349 -16.81 -5.60 0.80
N ARG A 350 -15.93 -4.71 1.26
CA ARG A 350 -15.92 -3.29 0.85
C ARG A 350 -15.51 -3.10 -0.61
N TYR A 351 -14.56 -3.89 -1.09
CA TYR A 351 -14.18 -3.89 -2.50
C TYR A 351 -15.30 -4.44 -3.39
N GLY A 352 -16.00 -5.52 -2.97
CA GLY A 352 -17.15 -6.05 -3.68
C GLY A 352 -18.22 -4.98 -3.88
N GLN A 353 -18.66 -4.32 -2.81
CA GLN A 353 -19.64 -3.23 -2.86
C GLN A 353 -19.20 -2.06 -3.76
N PHE A 354 -17.91 -1.68 -3.66
CA PHE A 354 -17.36 -0.64 -4.52
C PHE A 354 -17.39 -1.02 -5.99
N PHE A 355 -16.96 -2.23 -6.34
CA PHE A 355 -16.91 -2.69 -7.73
C PHE A 355 -18.32 -2.89 -8.30
N GLU A 356 -19.30 -3.32 -7.52
CA GLU A 356 -20.73 -3.31 -7.90
C GLU A 356 -21.20 -1.89 -8.26
N THR A 357 -20.81 -0.90 -7.48
CA THR A 357 -21.11 0.52 -7.79
C THR A 357 -20.45 0.96 -9.09
N VAL A 358 -19.19 0.55 -9.33
CA VAL A 358 -18.46 0.86 -10.56
C VAL A 358 -19.16 0.23 -11.79
N GLU A 359 -19.65 -1.00 -11.68
CA GLU A 359 -20.38 -1.67 -12.77
C GLU A 359 -21.74 -1.03 -13.04
N GLY A 360 -22.50 -0.70 -11.99
CA GLY A 360 -23.82 -0.10 -12.09
C GLY A 360 -23.81 1.33 -12.68
N HIS A 361 -22.66 2.00 -12.63
CA HIS A 361 -22.52 3.35 -13.12
C HIS A 361 -22.44 3.35 -14.65
N ARG A 362 -23.54 3.73 -15.35
CA ARG A 362 -23.50 3.98 -16.80
C ARG A 362 -22.59 5.20 -17.07
N ARG A 363 -21.70 5.07 -18.05
CA ARG A 363 -21.06 6.24 -18.68
C ARG A 363 -22.12 6.91 -19.56
N ASP A 364 -23.10 7.54 -18.95
CA ASP A 364 -23.88 8.54 -19.66
C ASP A 364 -22.92 9.66 -20.01
N SER A 365 -23.00 10.15 -21.21
CA SER A 365 -22.19 11.17 -21.84
C SER A 365 -21.98 12.41 -20.95
N VAL A 366 -21.24 12.26 -19.86
CA VAL A 366 -20.72 13.39 -19.12
C VAL A 366 -19.61 13.95 -19.98
N GLU A 367 -19.85 15.08 -20.59
CA GLU A 367 -18.83 15.93 -21.17
C GLU A 367 -17.68 16.03 -20.18
N LYS A 368 -16.60 15.29 -20.44
CA LYS A 368 -15.35 15.49 -19.70
C LYS A 368 -14.98 16.94 -19.94
N PRO A 369 -14.79 17.76 -18.90
CA PRO A 369 -14.49 19.16 -19.10
C PRO A 369 -13.29 19.26 -20.01
N VAL A 370 -13.46 19.97 -21.12
CA VAL A 370 -12.41 20.29 -22.08
C VAL A 370 -11.30 20.97 -21.30
N VAL A 371 -10.13 20.35 -21.28
CA VAL A 371 -8.93 20.88 -20.63
C VAL A 371 -8.41 22.01 -21.51
N TRP A 372 -8.59 23.25 -21.07
CA TRP A 372 -7.83 24.41 -21.52
C TRP A 372 -6.80 24.78 -20.44
#